data_db92ea475f3894f6c34c86bbefb88283
#
_entry.id   db92ea475f3894f6c34c86bbefb88283
#
_cell.length_a   1.000
_cell.length_b   1.000
_cell.length_c   1.000
_cell.angle_alpha   90.00
_cell.angle_beta   90.00
_cell.angle_gamma   90.00
#
_symmetry.space_group_name_H-M   'P 1'
#
loop_
_entity.id
_entity.type
_entity.pdbx_description
1 polymer ?
#
loop_
_entity_poly.entity_id
_entity_poly.type
_entity_poly.pdbx_seq_one_letter_code
_entity_poly.pdbx_strand_id
1 'polypeptide(L)'
;MFTSKKFFFALLLALFLVGDNANSEDLGHGGVVPLNKIPSDQWIEKVSGDMDKPGLPFVIRIHHDAGYVVLPHTHPEDENITVLIGSWALGMGPRVKMSELEPMELGAFGFVPKKMAHFGYAKVETILQVHGIGPFINVPIDPVYQLTDKGVLFKPSLLKPGVPTSSSPPDCFTLKIGAHVRGERGEGIVVGALCSPANQFTQYWIQQPKGARFWATLQDLKPL
;
A
#
# COMPACT_ATOMS: atom_id res chain seq x y z
N MET A 1 56.28 -20.65 -48.87
CA MET A 1 56.07 -21.12 -47.49
C MET A 1 55.11 -20.14 -46.80
N PHE A 2 53.79 -20.35 -46.97
CA PHE A 2 52.76 -19.47 -46.52
C PHE A 2 52.10 -20.03 -45.27
N THR A 3 52.24 -19.37 -44.11
CA THR A 3 51.54 -19.76 -42.88
C THR A 3 50.22 -18.99 -42.77
N SER A 4 49.15 -19.73 -42.89
CA SER A 4 47.75 -19.24 -42.70
C SER A 4 47.49 -19.04 -41.20
N LYS A 5 47.21 -17.81 -40.79
CA LYS A 5 46.66 -17.51 -39.47
C LYS A 5 45.15 -17.60 -39.55
N LYS A 6 44.58 -18.61 -38.86
CA LYS A 6 43.14 -18.73 -38.65
C LYS A 6 42.70 -17.75 -37.56
N PHE A 7 41.93 -16.75 -37.92
CA PHE A 7 41.21 -15.90 -36.97
C PHE A 7 39.96 -16.64 -36.46
N PHE A 8 39.96 -16.98 -35.17
CA PHE A 8 38.75 -17.42 -34.47
C PHE A 8 37.94 -16.17 -34.10
N PHE A 9 36.77 -15.98 -34.76
CA PHE A 9 35.77 -15.04 -34.33
C PHE A 9 34.98 -15.69 -33.18
N ALA A 10 35.24 -15.28 -31.96
CA ALA A 10 34.39 -15.63 -30.82
C ALA A 10 33.13 -14.75 -30.89
N LEU A 11 32.03 -15.35 -31.32
CA LEU A 11 30.69 -14.74 -31.27
C LEU A 11 30.25 -14.73 -29.80
N LEU A 12 30.39 -13.58 -29.15
CA LEU A 12 29.86 -13.35 -27.81
C LEU A 12 28.34 -13.21 -27.92
N LEU A 13 27.60 -14.30 -27.65
CA LEU A 13 26.15 -14.29 -27.55
C LEU A 13 25.80 -13.64 -26.20
N ALA A 14 25.56 -12.31 -26.22
CA ALA A 14 24.99 -11.59 -25.10
C ALA A 14 23.54 -12.09 -24.93
N LEU A 15 23.31 -12.99 -23.98
CA LEU A 15 21.97 -13.29 -23.49
C LEU A 15 21.45 -12.04 -22.77
N PHE A 16 20.70 -11.22 -23.46
CA PHE A 16 19.81 -10.29 -22.82
C PHE A 16 18.73 -11.11 -22.12
N LEU A 17 18.85 -11.29 -20.82
CA LEU A 17 17.72 -11.65 -19.99
C LEU A 17 16.79 -10.44 -19.99
N VAL A 18 15.91 -10.40 -20.97
CA VAL A 18 14.71 -9.58 -20.89
C VAL A 18 13.90 -10.19 -19.75
N GLY A 19 13.92 -9.56 -18.60
CA GLY A 19 12.96 -9.86 -17.56
C GLY A 19 11.58 -9.56 -18.14
N ASP A 20 10.84 -10.60 -18.44
CA ASP A 20 9.42 -10.48 -18.76
C ASP A 20 8.71 -9.88 -17.55
N ASN A 21 8.59 -8.55 -17.53
CA ASN A 21 7.52 -7.92 -16.78
C ASN A 21 6.22 -8.37 -17.44
N ALA A 22 5.58 -9.38 -16.86
CA ALA A 22 4.25 -9.79 -17.26
C ALA A 22 3.30 -8.60 -16.99
N ASN A 23 3.18 -7.72 -17.98
CA ASN A 23 2.19 -6.67 -17.98
C ASN A 23 0.82 -7.33 -18.07
N SER A 24 -0.07 -6.99 -17.16
CA SER A 24 -1.46 -7.47 -17.06
C SER A 24 -2.31 -7.21 -18.33
N GLU A 25 -1.79 -6.50 -19.32
CA GLU A 25 -2.51 -6.18 -20.56
C GLU A 25 -2.69 -7.35 -21.52
N ASP A 26 -1.99 -8.49 -21.32
CA ASP A 26 -1.96 -9.61 -22.28
C ASP A 26 -2.74 -10.87 -21.85
N LEU A 27 -3.65 -10.77 -20.87
CA LEU A 27 -4.52 -11.89 -20.51
C LEU A 27 -5.72 -12.08 -21.46
N GLY A 28 -5.78 -11.39 -22.60
CA GLY A 28 -6.84 -11.51 -23.60
C GLY A 28 -7.03 -12.92 -24.17
N HIS A 29 -6.07 -13.79 -24.01
CA HIS A 29 -6.09 -15.21 -24.41
C HIS A 29 -6.14 -16.18 -23.23
N GLY A 30 -6.29 -15.69 -22.01
CA GLY A 30 -6.17 -16.48 -20.80
C GLY A 30 -4.70 -16.71 -20.39
N GLY A 31 -4.46 -16.96 -19.10
CA GLY A 31 -3.10 -17.16 -18.61
C GLY A 31 -3.02 -17.25 -17.10
N VAL A 32 -1.80 -17.40 -16.59
CA VAL A 32 -1.49 -17.46 -15.16
C VAL A 32 -0.60 -16.29 -14.80
N VAL A 33 -1.03 -15.47 -13.84
CA VAL A 33 -0.19 -14.43 -13.22
C VAL A 33 0.31 -14.97 -11.89
N PRO A 34 1.61 -15.33 -11.76
CA PRO A 34 2.15 -15.84 -10.52
C PRO A 34 2.11 -14.75 -9.44
N LEU A 35 2.07 -15.15 -8.16
CA LEU A 35 2.25 -14.23 -7.05
C LEU A 35 3.74 -13.91 -6.92
N ASN A 36 4.15 -12.82 -7.54
CA ASN A 36 5.50 -12.29 -7.40
C ASN A 36 5.57 -11.37 -6.17
N LYS A 37 6.77 -11.22 -5.63
CA LYS A 37 6.99 -10.21 -4.60
C LYS A 37 6.78 -8.83 -5.24
N ILE A 38 5.81 -8.06 -4.73
CA ILE A 38 5.61 -6.68 -5.16
C ILE A 38 6.88 -5.89 -4.78
N PRO A 39 7.52 -5.16 -5.71
CA PRO A 39 8.67 -4.34 -5.39
C PRO A 39 8.38 -3.37 -4.24
N SER A 40 9.37 -3.10 -3.39
CA SER A 40 9.20 -2.26 -2.19
C SER A 40 8.84 -0.80 -2.46
N ASP A 41 8.94 -0.36 -3.70
CA ASP A 41 8.55 0.96 -4.18
C ASP A 41 7.15 1.00 -4.82
N GLN A 42 6.50 -0.17 -4.97
CA GLN A 42 5.15 -0.31 -5.50
C GLN A 42 4.21 -0.88 -4.44
N TRP A 43 3.09 -0.22 -4.25
CA TRP A 43 2.03 -0.66 -3.33
C TRP A 43 0.94 -1.45 -4.03
N ILE A 44 0.79 -1.28 -5.34
CA ILE A 44 -0.28 -1.89 -6.14
C ILE A 44 0.32 -2.54 -7.37
N GLU A 45 0.01 -3.81 -7.56
CA GLU A 45 0.25 -4.57 -8.80
C GLU A 45 -1.09 -4.71 -9.54
N LYS A 46 -1.14 -4.29 -10.81
CA LYS A 46 -2.28 -4.54 -11.71
C LYS A 46 -2.14 -5.97 -12.26
N VAL A 47 -3.06 -6.84 -11.90
CA VAL A 47 -3.05 -8.27 -12.29
C VAL A 47 -3.87 -8.50 -13.55
N SER A 48 -5.06 -7.91 -13.63
CA SER A 48 -5.96 -8.05 -14.78
C SER A 48 -6.94 -6.90 -14.84
N GLY A 49 -7.35 -6.53 -16.03
CA GLY A 49 -8.32 -5.46 -16.28
C GLY A 49 -7.78 -4.08 -15.95
N ASP A 50 -8.69 -3.13 -15.77
CA ASP A 50 -8.35 -1.73 -15.53
C ASP A 50 -9.18 -1.15 -14.39
N MET A 51 -8.53 -0.99 -13.22
CA MET A 51 -9.17 -0.47 -12.01
C MET A 51 -9.63 0.98 -12.13
N ASP A 52 -9.12 1.73 -13.11
CA ASP A 52 -9.41 3.15 -13.28
C ASP A 52 -10.64 3.38 -14.18
N LYS A 53 -11.06 2.35 -14.95
CA LYS A 53 -12.16 2.47 -15.93
C LYS A 53 -13.51 2.07 -15.34
N PRO A 54 -14.53 2.95 -15.43
CA PRO A 54 -15.88 2.63 -15.01
C PRO A 54 -16.47 1.44 -15.77
N GLY A 55 -17.12 0.53 -15.02
CA GLY A 55 -17.87 -0.61 -15.57
C GLY A 55 -17.01 -1.79 -16.04
N LEU A 56 -15.67 -1.70 -15.97
CA LEU A 56 -14.79 -2.80 -16.33
C LEU A 56 -14.34 -3.59 -15.09
N PRO A 57 -14.22 -4.92 -15.21
CA PRO A 57 -13.66 -5.74 -14.14
C PRO A 57 -12.16 -5.47 -13.98
N PHE A 58 -11.68 -5.59 -12.75
CA PHE A 58 -10.26 -5.52 -12.43
C PHE A 58 -9.86 -6.53 -11.36
N VAL A 59 -8.59 -6.88 -11.36
CA VAL A 59 -7.90 -7.59 -10.27
C VAL A 59 -6.59 -6.86 -9.99
N ILE A 60 -6.36 -6.49 -8.75
CA ILE A 60 -5.11 -5.90 -8.28
C ILE A 60 -4.59 -6.66 -7.07
N ARG A 61 -3.30 -6.51 -6.78
CA ARG A 61 -2.69 -6.91 -5.52
C ARG A 61 -2.14 -5.69 -4.82
N ILE A 62 -2.39 -5.61 -3.52
CA ILE A 62 -1.98 -4.49 -2.69
C ILE A 62 -1.05 -5.01 -1.62
N HIS A 63 0.13 -4.42 -1.52
CA HIS A 63 1.10 -4.71 -0.49
C HIS A 63 0.98 -3.71 0.65
N HIS A 64 0.88 -4.20 1.87
CA HIS A 64 0.86 -3.41 3.08
C HIS A 64 2.01 -3.83 4.00
N ASP A 65 2.84 -2.87 4.39
CA ASP A 65 3.85 -3.08 5.43
C ASP A 65 3.18 -3.41 6.77
N ALA A 66 3.90 -4.17 7.59
CA ALA A 66 3.44 -4.50 8.94
C ALA A 66 3.11 -3.25 9.77
N GLY A 67 1.98 -3.27 10.47
CA GLY A 67 1.50 -2.18 11.32
C GLY A 67 0.70 -1.09 10.58
N TYR A 68 0.56 -1.17 9.26
CA TYR A 68 -0.16 -0.17 8.48
C TYR A 68 -1.67 -0.22 8.73
N VAL A 69 -2.24 0.93 9.04
CA VAL A 69 -3.69 1.13 9.13
C VAL A 69 -4.16 1.87 7.88
N VAL A 70 -5.00 1.24 7.07
CA VAL A 70 -5.77 1.92 6.03
C VAL A 70 -6.86 2.70 6.71
N LEU A 71 -6.79 4.03 6.63
CA LEU A 71 -7.73 4.92 7.30
C LEU A 71 -9.14 4.80 6.70
N PRO A 72 -10.19 5.18 7.46
CA PRO A 72 -11.58 5.08 7.01
C PRO A 72 -11.83 5.75 5.66
N HIS A 73 -12.40 4.99 4.74
CA HIS A 73 -12.68 5.42 3.37
C HIS A 73 -13.88 4.67 2.81
N THR A 74 -14.29 5.05 1.61
CA THR A 74 -15.33 4.36 0.82
C THR A 74 -14.84 4.15 -0.60
N HIS A 75 -15.48 3.21 -1.31
CA HIS A 75 -15.35 3.06 -2.75
C HIS A 75 -16.68 3.34 -3.46
N PRO A 76 -16.67 3.80 -4.72
CA PRO A 76 -17.90 3.99 -5.50
C PRO A 76 -18.63 2.68 -5.82
N GLU A 77 -17.87 1.57 -5.94
CA GLU A 77 -18.35 0.22 -6.25
C GLU A 77 -17.96 -0.78 -5.15
N ASP A 78 -18.50 -2.00 -5.23
CA ASP A 78 -18.21 -3.07 -4.28
C ASP A 78 -16.75 -3.50 -4.32
N GLU A 79 -16.19 -3.82 -3.15
CA GLU A 79 -14.84 -4.33 -3.00
C GLU A 79 -14.84 -5.77 -2.50
N ASN A 80 -14.09 -6.63 -3.18
CA ASN A 80 -13.85 -8.02 -2.76
C ASN A 80 -12.38 -8.18 -2.42
N ILE A 81 -12.10 -8.66 -1.21
CA ILE A 81 -10.76 -8.74 -0.64
C ILE A 81 -10.42 -10.19 -0.32
N THR A 82 -9.25 -10.67 -0.76
CA THR A 82 -8.72 -11.97 -0.36
C THR A 82 -7.31 -11.80 0.19
N VAL A 83 -7.02 -12.41 1.33
CA VAL A 83 -5.67 -12.41 1.90
C VAL A 83 -4.81 -13.47 1.20
N LEU A 84 -3.79 -13.03 0.48
CA LEU A 84 -2.86 -13.94 -0.21
C LEU A 84 -1.60 -14.25 0.61
N ILE A 85 -1.15 -13.30 1.42
CA ILE A 85 0.01 -13.45 2.31
C ILE A 85 -0.24 -12.63 3.57
N GLY A 86 0.23 -13.10 4.71
CA GLY A 86 0.19 -12.38 5.97
C GLY A 86 -1.14 -12.50 6.72
N SER A 87 -1.52 -11.44 7.41
CA SER A 87 -2.73 -11.35 8.22
C SER A 87 -3.27 -9.92 8.16
N TRP A 88 -4.51 -9.81 7.77
CA TRP A 88 -5.26 -8.57 7.68
C TRP A 88 -6.34 -8.52 8.75
N ALA A 89 -6.82 -7.35 9.06
CA ALA A 89 -8.03 -7.20 9.85
C ALA A 89 -8.90 -6.08 9.24
N LEU A 90 -10.18 -6.36 9.06
CA LEU A 90 -11.16 -5.46 8.44
C LEU A 90 -12.09 -4.87 9.50
N GLY A 91 -12.27 -3.56 9.48
CA GLY A 91 -13.21 -2.84 10.34
C GLY A 91 -14.22 -2.06 9.53
N MET A 92 -15.47 -2.05 9.98
CA MET A 92 -16.53 -1.30 9.35
C MET A 92 -16.81 0.00 10.09
N GLY A 93 -17.16 1.04 9.33
CA GLY A 93 -17.56 2.33 9.88
C GLY A 93 -16.58 3.47 9.59
N PRO A 94 -16.98 4.71 9.94
CA PRO A 94 -16.25 5.92 9.57
C PRO A 94 -15.11 6.30 10.53
N ARG A 95 -14.85 5.50 11.56
CA ARG A 95 -13.81 5.78 12.57
C ARG A 95 -12.96 4.55 12.83
N VAL A 96 -11.65 4.76 13.01
CA VAL A 96 -10.72 3.70 13.41
C VAL A 96 -11.07 3.24 14.84
N LYS A 97 -11.43 1.98 14.96
CA LYS A 97 -11.66 1.31 16.25
C LYS A 97 -10.98 -0.06 16.23
N MET A 98 -9.78 -0.12 16.77
CA MET A 98 -8.95 -1.33 16.74
C MET A 98 -9.63 -2.54 17.42
N SER A 99 -10.51 -2.31 18.39
CA SER A 99 -11.28 -3.35 19.06
C SER A 99 -12.43 -3.94 18.23
N GLU A 100 -12.80 -3.30 17.13
CA GLU A 100 -13.89 -3.73 16.22
C GLU A 100 -13.35 -4.35 14.93
N LEU A 101 -12.03 -4.60 14.86
CA LEU A 101 -11.41 -5.25 13.72
C LEU A 101 -11.71 -6.75 13.70
N GLU A 102 -12.22 -7.24 12.58
CA GLU A 102 -12.42 -8.66 12.31
C GLU A 102 -11.16 -9.24 11.64
N PRO A 103 -10.51 -10.25 12.24
CA PRO A 103 -9.30 -10.83 11.67
C PRO A 103 -9.59 -11.61 10.40
N MET A 104 -8.72 -11.44 9.41
CA MET A 104 -8.72 -12.15 8.14
C MET A 104 -7.35 -12.82 7.97
N GLU A 105 -7.31 -14.12 8.14
CA GLU A 105 -6.10 -14.92 7.94
C GLU A 105 -5.92 -15.33 6.46
N LEU A 106 -4.81 -15.96 6.13
CA LEU A 106 -4.49 -16.46 4.78
C LEU A 106 -5.68 -17.21 4.16
N GLY A 107 -6.10 -16.78 2.97
CA GLY A 107 -7.23 -17.33 2.23
C GLY A 107 -8.61 -16.80 2.67
N ALA A 108 -8.69 -16.00 3.73
CA ALA A 108 -9.95 -15.37 4.12
C ALA A 108 -10.43 -14.39 3.05
N PHE A 109 -11.75 -14.32 2.91
CA PHE A 109 -12.45 -13.43 1.99
C PHE A 109 -13.26 -12.39 2.76
N GLY A 110 -13.13 -11.12 2.36
CA GLY A 110 -13.92 -9.99 2.84
C GLY A 110 -14.72 -9.36 1.70
N PHE A 111 -15.91 -8.86 2.04
CA PHE A 111 -16.75 -8.12 1.12
C PHE A 111 -17.16 -6.79 1.73
N VAL A 112 -16.92 -5.71 1.00
CA VAL A 112 -17.31 -4.35 1.38
C VAL A 112 -18.28 -3.81 0.33
N PRO A 113 -19.54 -3.58 0.69
CA PRO A 113 -20.50 -2.95 -0.22
C PRO A 113 -20.06 -1.55 -0.62
N LYS A 114 -20.38 -1.15 -1.83
CA LYS A 114 -20.14 0.21 -2.33
C LYS A 114 -20.63 1.28 -1.35
N LYS A 115 -19.86 2.37 -1.24
CA LYS A 115 -20.14 3.51 -0.36
C LYS A 115 -20.18 3.19 1.14
N MET A 116 -19.91 1.95 1.54
CA MET A 116 -19.77 1.59 2.94
C MET A 116 -18.40 2.05 3.46
N ALA A 117 -18.43 2.81 4.55
CA ALA A 117 -17.20 3.22 5.22
C ALA A 117 -16.53 2.02 5.88
N HIS A 118 -15.23 1.86 5.66
CA HIS A 118 -14.44 0.79 6.23
C HIS A 118 -12.98 1.23 6.41
N PHE A 119 -12.24 0.44 7.17
CA PHE A 119 -10.81 0.62 7.43
C PHE A 119 -10.15 -0.74 7.60
N GLY A 120 -8.83 -0.80 7.56
CA GLY A 120 -8.13 -2.06 7.64
C GLY A 120 -6.80 -1.95 8.36
N TYR A 121 -6.28 -3.09 8.81
CA TYR A 121 -5.01 -3.17 9.54
C TYR A 121 -4.18 -4.37 9.09
N ALA A 122 -2.96 -4.09 8.66
CA ALA A 122 -1.95 -5.11 8.36
C ALA A 122 -1.16 -5.44 9.63
N LYS A 123 -1.52 -6.52 10.33
CA LYS A 123 -0.82 -6.95 11.55
C LYS A 123 0.64 -7.31 11.28
N VAL A 124 0.91 -7.91 10.15
CA VAL A 124 2.22 -8.24 9.61
C VAL A 124 2.30 -7.76 8.17
N GLU A 125 3.44 -7.90 7.51
CA GLU A 125 3.52 -7.67 6.05
C GLU A 125 2.47 -8.53 5.34
N THR A 126 1.60 -7.87 4.56
CA THR A 126 0.37 -8.49 4.03
C THR A 126 0.23 -8.16 2.54
N ILE A 127 -0.13 -9.16 1.75
CA ILE A 127 -0.57 -8.98 0.36
C ILE A 127 -2.04 -9.37 0.26
N LEU A 128 -2.85 -8.41 -0.15
CA LEU A 128 -4.26 -8.59 -0.47
C LEU A 128 -4.44 -8.69 -1.98
N GLN A 129 -5.33 -9.55 -2.44
CA GLN A 129 -5.91 -9.44 -3.77
C GLN A 129 -7.27 -8.77 -3.67
N VAL A 130 -7.43 -7.68 -4.40
CA VAL A 130 -8.69 -6.95 -4.49
C VAL A 130 -9.21 -7.07 -5.91
N HIS A 131 -10.50 -7.34 -6.05
CA HIS A 131 -11.16 -7.39 -7.34
C HIS A 131 -12.56 -6.81 -7.27
N GLY A 132 -13.05 -6.34 -8.39
CA GLY A 132 -14.37 -5.71 -8.49
C GLY A 132 -14.62 -5.14 -9.87
N ILE A 133 -15.56 -4.20 -9.90
CA ILE A 133 -15.85 -3.39 -11.09
C ILE A 133 -15.30 -1.99 -10.82
N GLY A 134 -14.55 -1.43 -11.78
CA GLY A 134 -14.00 -0.07 -11.65
C GLY A 134 -15.09 1.02 -11.76
N PRO A 135 -14.77 2.23 -11.32
CA PRO A 135 -13.45 2.67 -10.89
C PRO A 135 -13.20 2.31 -9.42
N PHE A 136 -11.99 1.83 -9.12
CA PHE A 136 -11.52 1.59 -7.75
C PHE A 136 -10.85 2.87 -7.22
N ILE A 137 -11.64 3.70 -6.58
CA ILE A 137 -11.23 4.99 -6.02
C ILE A 137 -11.36 4.90 -4.50
N ASN A 138 -10.25 5.15 -3.83
CA ASN A 138 -10.24 5.28 -2.37
C ASN A 138 -10.64 6.71 -2.01
N VAL A 139 -11.82 6.87 -1.41
CA VAL A 139 -12.39 8.16 -1.02
C VAL A 139 -12.34 8.29 0.50
N PRO A 140 -11.36 9.04 1.07
CA PRO A 140 -11.24 9.22 2.50
C PRO A 140 -12.51 9.84 3.11
N ILE A 141 -12.92 9.33 4.28
CA ILE A 141 -14.06 9.91 5.02
C ILE A 141 -13.72 11.28 5.58
N ASP A 142 -12.51 11.42 6.09
CA ASP A 142 -12.00 12.66 6.68
C ASP A 142 -10.68 13.07 6.02
N PRO A 143 -10.29 14.35 6.13
CA PRO A 143 -9.00 14.81 5.65
C PRO A 143 -7.85 14.02 6.25
N VAL A 144 -6.91 13.60 5.39
CA VAL A 144 -5.68 12.92 5.78
C VAL A 144 -4.49 13.82 5.46
N TYR A 145 -3.58 13.95 6.43
CA TYR A 145 -2.33 14.68 6.27
C TYR A 145 -1.17 13.69 6.21
N GLN A 146 -0.24 13.94 5.33
CA GLN A 146 0.96 13.13 5.17
C GLN A 146 2.19 13.97 5.47
N LEU A 147 3.02 13.52 6.42
CA LEU A 147 4.35 14.09 6.67
C LEU A 147 5.38 13.41 5.79
N THR A 148 6.16 14.21 5.07
CA THR A 148 7.27 13.77 4.22
C THR A 148 8.51 14.63 4.51
N ASP A 149 9.64 14.28 3.92
CA ASP A 149 10.85 15.10 3.92
C ASP A 149 10.66 16.48 3.28
N LYS A 150 9.61 16.65 2.44
CA LYS A 150 9.22 17.91 1.79
C LYS A 150 8.19 18.71 2.59
N GLY A 151 7.80 18.23 3.77
CA GLY A 151 6.80 18.84 4.62
C GLY A 151 5.48 18.09 4.67
N VAL A 152 4.44 18.76 5.13
CA VAL A 152 3.11 18.18 5.29
C VAL A 152 2.28 18.36 4.01
N LEU A 153 1.79 17.24 3.47
CA LEU A 153 0.88 17.22 2.34
C LEU A 153 -0.54 16.97 2.83
N PHE A 154 -1.47 17.77 2.33
CA PHE A 154 -2.89 17.60 2.57
C PHE A 154 -3.52 16.74 1.47
N LYS A 155 -4.26 15.69 1.86
CA LYS A 155 -5.09 14.91 0.95
C LYS A 155 -6.56 15.20 1.27
N PRO A 156 -7.23 16.10 0.53
CA PRO A 156 -8.63 16.40 0.77
C PRO A 156 -9.49 15.18 0.53
N SER A 157 -10.52 15.01 1.36
CA SER A 157 -11.61 14.10 1.04
C SER A 157 -12.39 14.67 -0.16
N LEU A 158 -12.63 13.86 -1.18
CA LEU A 158 -13.38 14.28 -2.39
C LEU A 158 -14.88 14.47 -2.12
N LEU A 159 -15.37 14.19 -0.90
CA LEU A 159 -16.80 13.99 -0.65
C LEU A 159 -17.54 15.14 0.03
N LYS A 160 -16.88 16.19 0.48
CA LYS A 160 -17.61 17.30 1.14
C LYS A 160 -17.24 18.64 0.52
N PRO A 161 -18.03 19.13 -0.46
CA PRO A 161 -17.99 20.54 -0.80
C PRO A 161 -18.37 21.34 0.45
N GLY A 162 -17.51 22.25 0.92
CA GLY A 162 -17.80 23.16 2.03
C GLY A 162 -17.13 22.86 3.37
N VAL A 163 -16.31 21.84 3.50
CA VAL A 163 -15.41 21.75 4.66
C VAL A 163 -14.29 22.79 4.46
N PRO A 164 -14.11 23.76 5.38
CA PRO A 164 -13.03 24.73 5.27
C PRO A 164 -11.70 23.98 5.19
N THR A 165 -10.97 24.17 4.11
CA THR A 165 -9.57 23.76 4.06
C THR A 165 -8.84 24.68 5.04
N SER A 166 -8.55 24.18 6.25
CA SER A 166 -7.65 24.86 7.15
C SER A 166 -6.34 25.12 6.41
N SER A 167 -5.94 26.34 6.27
CA SER A 167 -4.72 26.75 5.59
C SER A 167 -3.44 26.31 6.32
N SER A 168 -3.58 25.78 7.52
CA SER A 168 -2.48 25.25 8.33
C SER A 168 -2.71 23.79 8.63
N PRO A 169 -1.70 22.91 8.40
CA PRO A 169 -1.79 21.51 8.79
C PRO A 169 -2.00 21.45 10.31
N PRO A 170 -2.85 20.52 10.80
CA PRO A 170 -3.02 20.32 12.22
C PRO A 170 -1.72 19.87 12.86
N ASP A 171 -1.51 20.25 14.11
CA ASP A 171 -0.38 19.77 14.93
C ASP A 171 -0.66 18.33 15.41
N CYS A 172 -0.62 17.39 14.48
CA CYS A 172 -0.87 15.98 14.75
C CYS A 172 0.38 15.09 14.62
N PHE A 173 1.53 15.71 14.29
CA PHE A 173 2.79 15.00 14.16
C PHE A 173 3.74 15.33 15.33
N THR A 174 3.75 14.50 16.35
CA THR A 174 4.65 14.64 17.51
C THR A 174 6.12 14.34 17.14
N LEU A 175 6.34 13.32 16.27
CA LEU A 175 7.67 12.96 15.82
C LEU A 175 7.95 13.60 14.45
N LYS A 176 9.20 14.03 14.25
CA LYS A 176 9.68 14.62 12.99
C LYS A 176 10.37 13.57 12.13
N ILE A 177 10.46 13.81 10.83
CA ILE A 177 11.32 13.03 9.94
C ILE A 177 12.75 13.03 10.46
N GLY A 178 13.40 11.87 10.45
CA GLY A 178 14.73 11.66 11.00
C GLY A 178 14.79 11.37 12.51
N ALA A 179 13.66 11.46 13.24
CA ALA A 179 13.65 11.11 14.66
C ALA A 179 14.00 9.64 14.87
N HIS A 180 14.91 9.37 15.80
CA HIS A 180 15.30 8.02 16.21
C HIS A 180 14.28 7.49 17.22
N VAL A 181 13.80 6.28 17.00
CA VAL A 181 12.75 5.66 17.81
C VAL A 181 13.04 4.19 18.05
N ARG A 182 12.46 3.66 19.15
CA ARG A 182 12.44 2.23 19.45
C ARG A 182 11.00 1.80 19.70
N GLY A 183 10.58 0.70 19.08
CA GLY A 183 9.28 0.06 19.29
C GLY A 183 9.43 -1.44 19.47
N GLU A 184 8.32 -2.15 19.56
CA GLU A 184 8.30 -3.62 19.70
C GLU A 184 9.01 -4.33 18.52
N ARG A 185 9.00 -3.72 17.33
CA ARG A 185 9.66 -4.24 16.13
C ARG A 185 11.12 -3.84 16.00
N GLY A 186 11.69 -3.17 17.01
CA GLY A 186 13.10 -2.73 17.05
C GLY A 186 13.27 -1.23 16.87
N GLU A 187 14.54 -0.83 16.62
CA GLU A 187 14.94 0.56 16.43
C GLU A 187 14.88 0.96 14.95
N GLY A 188 14.66 2.25 14.73
CA GLY A 188 14.67 2.84 13.41
C GLY A 188 14.55 4.36 13.42
N ILE A 189 14.40 4.92 12.25
CA ILE A 189 14.15 6.35 12.06
C ILE A 189 12.80 6.59 11.41
N VAL A 190 12.17 7.68 11.78
CA VAL A 190 10.91 8.13 11.15
C VAL A 190 11.21 8.64 9.76
N VAL A 191 10.59 8.03 8.73
CA VAL A 191 10.74 8.42 7.32
C VAL A 191 9.45 8.95 6.71
N GLY A 192 8.32 8.83 7.42
CA GLY A 192 7.02 9.34 7.00
C GLY A 192 5.99 9.23 8.12
N ALA A 193 4.85 9.86 7.94
CA ALA A 193 3.71 9.69 8.82
C ALA A 193 2.40 10.01 8.11
N LEU A 194 1.31 9.41 8.60
CA LEU A 194 -0.06 9.75 8.22
C LEU A 194 -0.85 10.14 9.46
N CYS A 195 -1.66 11.17 9.33
CA CYS A 195 -2.52 11.66 10.40
C CYS A 195 -3.93 11.90 9.91
N SER A 196 -4.91 11.43 10.67
CA SER A 196 -6.34 11.78 10.53
C SER A 196 -6.81 12.44 11.83
N PRO A 197 -6.87 13.78 11.90
CA PRO A 197 -7.26 14.49 13.11
C PRO A 197 -8.65 14.14 13.60
N ALA A 198 -9.61 13.95 12.69
CA ALA A 198 -10.97 13.58 13.03
C ALA A 198 -11.08 12.18 13.68
N ASN A 199 -10.16 11.28 13.37
CA ASN A 199 -10.00 9.98 14.01
C ASN A 199 -9.11 10.02 15.25
N GLN A 200 -8.44 11.14 15.52
CA GLN A 200 -7.39 11.24 16.56
C GLN A 200 -6.31 10.17 16.38
N PHE A 201 -5.96 9.90 15.12
CA PHE A 201 -5.09 8.80 14.75
C PHE A 201 -3.88 9.30 13.96
N THR A 202 -2.69 8.89 14.41
CA THR A 202 -1.42 9.15 13.72
C THR A 202 -0.59 7.87 13.70
N GLN A 203 -0.07 7.53 12.53
CA GLN A 203 0.87 6.43 12.36
C GLN A 203 2.16 6.94 11.69
N TYR A 204 3.28 6.37 12.10
CA TYR A 204 4.63 6.72 11.65
C TYR A 204 5.24 5.57 10.86
N TRP A 205 5.86 5.87 9.73
CA TRP A 205 6.60 4.93 8.93
C TRP A 205 8.06 4.91 9.38
N ILE A 206 8.51 3.75 9.81
CA ILE A 206 9.82 3.56 10.46
C ILE A 206 10.72 2.75 9.52
N GLN A 207 11.90 3.28 9.24
CA GLN A 207 12.96 2.61 8.50
C GLN A 207 13.98 2.04 9.48
N GLN A 208 14.19 0.73 9.47
CA GLN A 208 15.20 0.06 10.26
C GLN A 208 16.59 0.10 9.60
N PRO A 209 17.68 -0.03 10.37
CA PRO A 209 19.06 0.02 9.82
C PRO A 209 19.34 -1.03 8.74
N LYS A 210 18.67 -2.19 8.78
CA LYS A 210 18.82 -3.31 7.82
C LYS A 210 17.85 -3.24 6.63
N GLY A 211 17.17 -2.12 6.43
CA GLY A 211 16.31 -1.89 5.28
C GLY A 211 14.84 -2.30 5.46
N ALA A 212 14.48 -3.05 6.51
CA ALA A 212 13.09 -3.36 6.80
C ALA A 212 12.32 -2.10 7.21
N ARG A 213 11.02 -2.08 6.93
CA ARG A 213 10.13 -0.97 7.24
C ARG A 213 8.90 -1.48 7.98
N PHE A 214 8.33 -0.64 8.81
CA PHE A 214 7.05 -0.92 9.48
C PHE A 214 6.34 0.36 9.86
N TRP A 215 5.04 0.24 10.09
CA TRP A 215 4.22 1.32 10.64
C TRP A 215 3.98 1.12 12.14
N ALA A 216 3.93 2.21 12.88
CA ALA A 216 3.65 2.20 14.31
C ALA A 216 2.91 3.46 14.73
N THR A 217 2.10 3.37 15.77
CA THR A 217 1.50 4.54 16.41
C THR A 217 2.46 5.16 17.43
N LEU A 218 2.17 6.37 17.90
CA LEU A 218 2.99 7.00 18.94
C LEU A 218 3.04 6.17 20.23
N GLN A 219 1.99 5.39 20.53
CA GLN A 219 1.93 4.53 21.71
C GLN A 219 2.92 3.36 21.64
N ASP A 220 3.25 2.92 20.42
CA ASP A 220 4.16 1.81 20.16
C ASP A 220 5.63 2.24 20.12
N LEU A 221 5.90 3.56 20.17
CA LEU A 221 7.22 4.15 19.96
C LEU A 221 7.71 4.92 21.17
N LYS A 222 9.03 4.81 21.45
CA LYS A 222 9.76 5.63 22.41
C LYS A 222 10.86 6.37 21.65
N PRO A 223 10.97 7.70 21.78
CA PRO A 223 12.14 8.45 21.28
C PRO A 223 13.43 7.92 21.92
N LEU A 224 14.52 7.91 21.18
CA LEU A 224 15.87 7.55 21.64
C LEU A 224 16.69 8.80 21.90
#